data_0f82428c1d9605b2037f14d8e5adbdda
#
_entry.id   0f82428c1d9605b2037f14d8e5adbdda
#
_cell.length_a   1.000
_cell.length_b   1.000
_cell.length_c   1.000
_cell.angle_alpha   90.00
_cell.angle_beta   90.00
_cell.angle_gamma   90.00
#
_symmetry.space_group_name_H-M   'P 1'
#
loop_
_entity.id
_entity.type
_entity.pdbx_description
1 polymer ?
#
loop_
_entity_poly.entity_id
_entity_poly.type
_entity_poly.pdbx_seq_one_letter_code
_entity_poly.pdbx_strand_id
1 'polypeptide(L)'
;GVVPVISQQTAQASNMEVHFIDVGQGDCTLVKCGDSAMLIDTGDDSQGTAVQNYLQKQGVKKLDYLILTHPDADHIGAAPVIITKFQIDTVFISNFEKDNKTYRKLIQALDDKRLSYGTPAVGNSYSLGNAQFTILAPNDVYEAPNNASIALLLQNGDNRFLFSGDAEEEAESDILQNGFSVSADVYQVGHHGSRTSSSKAFLNAVNPIWAVISCAEGNAYGHPHAKTLNTLRRMGVKVFRTDEQGSIVAQSDGKEITWNCAPSETWKAGEATGKQ
;
A
#
# COMPACT_ATOMS: atom_id res chain seq x y z
N GLY A 1 -15.41 -35.58 36.02
CA GLY A 1 -14.71 -35.36 34.79
C GLY A 1 -14.38 -33.89 34.70
N VAL A 2 -13.08 -33.55 34.77
CA VAL A 2 -12.59 -32.17 34.60
C VAL A 2 -12.47 -31.96 33.09
N VAL A 3 -13.26 -31.05 32.52
CA VAL A 3 -13.16 -30.63 31.15
C VAL A 3 -11.93 -29.70 31.06
N PRO A 4 -10.92 -29.98 30.19
CA PRO A 4 -9.81 -29.06 30.05
C PRO A 4 -10.32 -27.77 29.41
N VAL A 5 -10.12 -26.65 30.09
CA VAL A 5 -10.26 -25.32 29.50
C VAL A 5 -9.11 -25.16 28.51
N ILE A 6 -9.39 -25.30 27.22
CA ILE A 6 -8.45 -24.91 26.17
C ILE A 6 -8.39 -23.40 26.23
N SER A 7 -7.37 -22.85 26.85
CA SER A 7 -7.04 -21.46 26.72
C SER A 7 -6.68 -21.21 25.26
N GLN A 8 -7.54 -20.52 24.52
CA GLN A 8 -7.16 -19.90 23.28
C GLN A 8 -6.05 -18.90 23.62
N GLN A 9 -4.81 -19.31 23.43
CA GLN A 9 -3.71 -18.36 23.36
C GLN A 9 -3.98 -17.46 22.16
N THR A 10 -4.54 -16.28 22.42
CA THR A 10 -4.52 -15.19 21.45
C THR A 10 -3.05 -14.97 21.13
N ALA A 11 -2.67 -15.19 19.87
CA ALA A 11 -1.32 -14.94 19.42
C ALA A 11 -0.99 -13.49 19.82
N GLN A 12 0.05 -13.33 20.64
CA GLN A 12 0.47 -12.01 21.08
C GLN A 12 0.93 -11.23 19.86
N ALA A 13 0.30 -10.08 19.59
CA ALA A 13 0.69 -9.22 18.48
C ALA A 13 2.17 -8.86 18.60
N SER A 14 2.91 -8.95 17.50
CA SER A 14 4.30 -8.51 17.41
C SER A 14 4.35 -7.02 17.08
N ASN A 15 5.48 -6.39 17.38
CA ASN A 15 5.77 -5.07 16.83
C ASN A 15 5.82 -5.14 15.31
N MET A 16 5.02 -4.31 14.67
CA MET A 16 4.96 -4.17 13.22
C MET A 16 5.32 -2.74 12.83
N GLU A 17 6.16 -2.60 11.83
CA GLU A 17 6.51 -1.32 11.23
C GLU A 17 5.92 -1.25 9.83
N VAL A 18 5.31 -0.11 9.51
CA VAL A 18 4.84 0.21 8.15
C VAL A 18 5.55 1.46 7.69
N HIS A 19 6.42 1.32 6.69
CA HIS A 19 7.23 2.38 6.12
C HIS A 19 6.61 2.82 4.79
N PHE A 20 6.03 3.99 4.76
CA PHE A 20 5.60 4.66 3.54
C PHE A 20 6.82 5.41 2.99
N ILE A 21 7.53 4.76 2.06
CA ILE A 21 8.82 5.24 1.58
C ILE A 21 8.62 6.40 0.60
N ASP A 22 9.36 7.48 0.81
CA ASP A 22 9.38 8.59 -0.15
C ASP A 22 10.14 8.16 -1.41
N VAL A 23 9.38 7.95 -2.48
CA VAL A 23 9.88 7.63 -3.82
C VAL A 23 9.54 8.73 -4.84
N GLY A 24 9.26 9.94 -4.34
CA GLY A 24 8.71 10.99 -5.18
C GLY A 24 7.27 10.70 -5.57
N GLN A 25 6.91 10.87 -6.86
CA GLN A 25 5.58 10.53 -7.35
C GLN A 25 5.48 9.02 -7.57
N GLY A 26 4.73 8.35 -6.71
CA GLY A 26 4.54 6.90 -6.74
C GLY A 26 4.32 6.31 -5.35
N ASP A 27 4.13 5.01 -5.30
CA ASP A 27 3.95 4.26 -4.06
C ASP A 27 5.07 3.24 -3.84
N CYS A 28 5.52 3.14 -2.60
CA CYS A 28 6.40 2.08 -2.13
C CYS A 28 6.23 1.94 -0.62
N THR A 29 5.68 0.82 -0.16
CA THR A 29 5.42 0.61 1.26
C THR A 29 6.06 -0.69 1.73
N LEU A 30 6.94 -0.59 2.73
CA LEU A 30 7.56 -1.74 3.41
C LEU A 30 6.80 -2.03 4.70
N VAL A 31 6.38 -3.27 4.86
CA VAL A 31 5.82 -3.78 6.13
C VAL A 31 6.79 -4.79 6.73
N LYS A 32 7.18 -4.58 7.98
CA LYS A 32 8.00 -5.52 8.76
C LYS A 32 7.24 -5.99 9.98
N CYS A 33 7.19 -7.30 10.18
CA CYS A 33 6.56 -7.90 11.37
C CYS A 33 7.43 -9.09 11.82
N GLY A 34 8.17 -8.92 12.92
CA GLY A 34 9.21 -9.87 13.30
C GLY A 34 10.27 -10.00 12.20
N ASP A 35 10.56 -11.24 11.80
CA ASP A 35 11.51 -11.54 10.72
C ASP A 35 10.87 -11.53 9.32
N SER A 36 9.57 -11.29 9.25
CA SER A 36 8.81 -11.28 8.00
C SER A 36 8.75 -9.87 7.41
N ALA A 37 8.81 -9.78 6.09
CA ALA A 37 8.74 -8.52 5.36
C ALA A 37 7.87 -8.63 4.11
N MET A 38 7.14 -7.57 3.82
CA MET A 38 6.33 -7.40 2.62
C MET A 38 6.60 -6.04 2.00
N LEU A 39 6.73 -6.00 0.69
CA LEU A 39 6.81 -4.76 -0.07
C LEU A 39 5.57 -4.62 -0.95
N ILE A 40 4.89 -3.49 -0.83
CA ILE A 40 3.74 -3.11 -1.66
C ILE A 40 4.20 -1.99 -2.57
N ASP A 41 4.29 -2.25 -3.87
CA ASP A 41 4.82 -1.36 -4.89
C ASP A 41 6.29 -0.94 -4.68
N THR A 42 6.89 -0.31 -5.67
CA THR A 42 8.34 -0.09 -5.71
C THR A 42 8.75 1.31 -6.12
N GLY A 43 7.79 2.19 -6.47
CA GLY A 43 8.08 3.44 -7.16
C GLY A 43 8.49 3.22 -8.62
N ASP A 44 8.87 4.29 -9.30
CA ASP A 44 9.30 4.23 -10.69
C ASP A 44 10.72 3.66 -10.87
N ASP A 45 11.16 3.47 -12.11
CA ASP A 45 12.44 2.84 -12.42
C ASP A 45 13.66 3.65 -11.93
N SER A 46 13.54 4.95 -11.77
CA SER A 46 14.60 5.80 -11.21
C SER A 46 14.84 5.56 -9.73
N GLN A 47 13.90 4.94 -9.02
CA GLN A 47 13.94 4.73 -7.57
C GLN A 47 14.60 3.40 -7.17
N GLY A 48 14.96 2.54 -8.11
CA GLY A 48 15.44 1.19 -7.83
C GLY A 48 16.59 1.11 -6.81
N THR A 49 17.63 1.92 -7.00
CA THR A 49 18.78 1.97 -6.08
C THR A 49 18.39 2.52 -4.71
N ALA A 50 17.57 3.59 -4.67
CA ALA A 50 17.13 4.19 -3.41
C ALA A 50 16.28 3.23 -2.59
N VAL A 51 15.33 2.53 -3.21
CA VAL A 51 14.48 1.54 -2.54
C VAL A 51 15.32 0.34 -2.08
N GLN A 52 16.21 -0.18 -2.92
CA GLN A 52 17.14 -1.25 -2.53
C GLN A 52 17.94 -0.86 -1.28
N ASN A 53 18.53 0.31 -1.26
CA ASN A 53 19.31 0.80 -0.12
C ASN A 53 18.46 1.00 1.13
N TYR A 54 17.24 1.50 0.97
CA TYR A 54 16.29 1.64 2.08
C TYR A 54 15.98 0.28 2.72
N LEU A 55 15.62 -0.70 1.92
CA LEU A 55 15.33 -2.06 2.42
C LEU A 55 16.53 -2.68 3.13
N GLN A 56 17.72 -2.55 2.55
CA GLN A 56 18.96 -3.06 3.16
C GLN A 56 19.27 -2.37 4.50
N LYS A 57 19.09 -1.06 4.57
CA LYS A 57 19.25 -0.28 5.80
C LYS A 57 18.27 -0.69 6.89
N GLN A 58 17.05 -1.10 6.50
CA GLN A 58 16.05 -1.64 7.41
C GLN A 58 16.30 -3.12 7.78
N GLY A 59 17.39 -3.71 7.33
CA GLY A 59 17.75 -5.10 7.63
C GLY A 59 16.95 -6.15 6.85
N VAL A 60 16.25 -5.77 5.80
CA VAL A 60 15.51 -6.70 4.94
C VAL A 60 16.49 -7.54 4.14
N LYS A 61 16.44 -8.86 4.33
CA LYS A 61 17.22 -9.83 3.56
C LYS A 61 16.37 -10.59 2.54
N LYS A 62 15.11 -10.78 2.87
CA LYS A 62 14.12 -11.52 2.10
C LYS A 62 12.78 -10.80 2.19
N LEU A 63 12.00 -10.88 1.12
CA LEU A 63 10.60 -10.50 1.10
C LEU A 63 9.73 -11.76 1.10
N ASP A 64 8.88 -11.92 2.10
CA ASP A 64 7.86 -12.98 2.12
C ASP A 64 6.83 -12.72 1.01
N TYR A 65 6.52 -11.45 0.78
CA TYR A 65 5.61 -11.01 -0.27
C TYR A 65 6.13 -9.76 -0.99
N LEU A 66 6.01 -9.77 -2.31
CA LEU A 66 6.05 -8.59 -3.16
C LEU A 66 4.68 -8.44 -3.80
N ILE A 67 4.00 -7.34 -3.52
CA ILE A 67 2.68 -7.04 -4.07
C ILE A 67 2.81 -5.84 -5.01
N LEU A 68 2.47 -6.04 -6.27
CA LEU A 68 2.49 -5.01 -7.31
C LEU A 68 1.03 -4.71 -7.67
N THR A 69 0.54 -3.59 -7.16
CA THR A 69 -0.91 -3.29 -7.13
C THR A 69 -1.52 -3.16 -8.50
N HIS A 70 -0.85 -2.47 -9.43
CA HIS A 70 -1.26 -2.31 -10.82
C HIS A 70 -0.05 -1.91 -11.68
N PRO A 71 -0.12 -2.04 -13.03
CA PRO A 71 1.07 -2.02 -13.87
C PRO A 71 1.57 -0.63 -14.27
N ASP A 72 1.23 0.44 -13.56
CA ASP A 72 1.75 1.76 -13.86
C ASP A 72 3.18 1.95 -13.36
N ALA A 73 3.97 2.74 -14.09
CA ALA A 73 5.41 2.86 -13.91
C ALA A 73 5.80 3.36 -12.52
N ASP A 74 5.03 4.25 -11.93
CA ASP A 74 5.25 4.82 -10.59
C ASP A 74 4.93 3.85 -9.44
N HIS A 75 4.48 2.63 -9.78
CA HIS A 75 4.24 1.53 -8.84
C HIS A 75 5.17 0.33 -9.09
N ILE A 76 5.38 -0.06 -10.34
CA ILE A 76 6.16 -1.27 -10.67
C ILE A 76 7.52 -0.98 -11.31
N GLY A 77 7.86 0.28 -11.56
CA GLY A 77 9.04 0.65 -12.34
C GLY A 77 10.34 0.12 -11.75
N ALA A 78 10.51 0.15 -10.43
CA ALA A 78 11.69 -0.36 -9.77
C ALA A 78 11.60 -1.85 -9.40
N ALA A 79 10.51 -2.54 -9.68
CA ALA A 79 10.34 -3.95 -9.35
C ALA A 79 11.44 -4.86 -9.92
N PRO A 80 11.95 -4.68 -11.16
CA PRO A 80 13.05 -5.49 -11.67
C PRO A 80 14.31 -5.45 -10.81
N VAL A 81 14.65 -4.30 -10.23
CA VAL A 81 15.79 -4.16 -9.31
C VAL A 81 15.54 -4.97 -8.04
N ILE A 82 14.36 -4.83 -7.44
CA ILE A 82 14.00 -5.53 -6.21
C ILE A 82 13.98 -7.05 -6.43
N ILE A 83 13.37 -7.52 -7.51
CA ILE A 83 13.32 -8.93 -7.88
C ILE A 83 14.73 -9.51 -8.06
N THR A 84 15.64 -8.72 -8.65
CA THR A 84 17.03 -9.15 -8.88
C THR A 84 17.83 -9.21 -7.59
N LYS A 85 17.62 -8.28 -6.66
CA LYS A 85 18.48 -8.08 -5.48
C LYS A 85 18.04 -8.80 -4.21
N PHE A 86 16.76 -9.17 -4.11
CA PHE A 86 16.21 -9.82 -2.92
C PHE A 86 15.68 -11.21 -3.25
N GLN A 87 15.77 -12.11 -2.28
CA GLN A 87 14.97 -13.33 -2.29
C GLN A 87 13.51 -12.95 -2.03
N ILE A 88 12.60 -13.49 -2.85
CA ILE A 88 11.17 -13.24 -2.73
C ILE A 88 10.44 -14.58 -2.74
N ASP A 89 9.58 -14.82 -1.76
CA ASP A 89 8.85 -16.08 -1.65
C ASP A 89 7.57 -16.07 -2.48
N THR A 90 6.78 -15.00 -2.41
CA THR A 90 5.49 -14.89 -3.10
C THR A 90 5.39 -13.54 -3.82
N VAL A 91 4.99 -13.57 -5.08
CA VAL A 91 4.72 -12.37 -5.89
C VAL A 91 3.25 -12.34 -6.28
N PHE A 92 2.57 -11.25 -5.93
CA PHE A 92 1.22 -10.95 -6.40
C PHE A 92 1.26 -9.78 -7.36
N ILE A 93 0.60 -9.95 -8.49
CA ILE A 93 0.43 -8.90 -9.51
C ILE A 93 -1.06 -8.72 -9.83
N SER A 94 -1.40 -7.54 -10.36
CA SER A 94 -2.73 -7.26 -10.88
C SER A 94 -3.12 -8.21 -12.02
N ASN A 95 -4.42 -8.40 -12.20
CA ASN A 95 -4.97 -9.11 -13.36
C ASN A 95 -4.99 -8.26 -14.65
N PHE A 96 -4.44 -7.05 -14.62
CA PHE A 96 -4.34 -6.17 -15.77
C PHE A 96 -2.95 -6.32 -16.43
N GLU A 97 -2.92 -6.77 -17.67
CA GLU A 97 -1.71 -6.82 -18.47
C GLU A 97 -1.55 -5.52 -19.27
N LYS A 98 -0.34 -4.97 -19.28
CA LYS A 98 -0.06 -3.74 -20.01
C LYS A 98 1.02 -3.98 -21.07
N ASP A 99 0.72 -3.65 -22.32
CA ASP A 99 1.70 -3.78 -23.40
C ASP A 99 2.60 -2.55 -23.49
N ASN A 100 3.58 -2.49 -22.57
CA ASN A 100 4.61 -1.46 -22.60
C ASN A 100 5.96 -1.99 -22.09
N LYS A 101 6.99 -1.16 -22.22
CA LYS A 101 8.36 -1.51 -21.83
C LYS A 101 8.47 -1.82 -20.33
N THR A 102 7.80 -1.06 -19.48
CA THR A 102 7.84 -1.22 -18.02
C THR A 102 7.28 -2.59 -17.60
N TYR A 103 6.14 -2.95 -18.13
CA TYR A 103 5.50 -4.24 -17.85
C TYR A 103 6.33 -5.42 -18.38
N ARG A 104 6.85 -5.30 -19.61
CA ARG A 104 7.73 -6.35 -20.19
C ARG A 104 9.00 -6.56 -19.36
N LYS A 105 9.61 -5.48 -18.83
CA LYS A 105 10.77 -5.59 -17.93
C LYS A 105 10.43 -6.30 -16.62
N LEU A 106 9.24 -6.05 -16.05
CA LEU A 106 8.77 -6.77 -14.87
C LEU A 106 8.66 -8.26 -15.14
N ILE A 107 7.94 -8.64 -16.18
CA ILE A 107 7.74 -10.06 -16.53
C ILE A 107 9.07 -10.75 -16.81
N GLN A 108 9.98 -10.09 -17.55
CA GLN A 108 11.31 -10.62 -17.81
C GLN A 108 12.11 -10.87 -16.51
N ALA A 109 12.05 -9.95 -15.55
CA ALA A 109 12.74 -10.11 -14.27
C ALA A 109 12.16 -11.28 -13.46
N LEU A 110 10.86 -11.48 -13.46
CA LEU A 110 10.19 -12.62 -12.82
C LEU A 110 10.60 -13.95 -13.47
N ASP A 111 10.62 -14.00 -14.80
CA ASP A 111 11.00 -15.18 -15.56
C ASP A 111 12.48 -15.52 -15.35
N ASP A 112 13.37 -14.55 -15.38
CA ASP A 112 14.82 -14.72 -15.16
C ASP A 112 15.12 -15.32 -13.78
N LYS A 113 14.32 -14.94 -12.77
CA LYS A 113 14.40 -15.46 -11.41
C LYS A 113 13.57 -16.74 -11.19
N ARG A 114 12.83 -17.19 -12.19
CA ARG A 114 11.91 -18.33 -12.12
C ARG A 114 10.90 -18.21 -10.97
N LEU A 115 10.42 -17.00 -10.73
CA LEU A 115 9.40 -16.71 -9.74
C LEU A 115 8.01 -16.91 -10.33
N SER A 116 7.20 -17.69 -9.63
CA SER A 116 5.77 -17.77 -9.93
C SER A 116 5.08 -16.48 -9.47
N TYR A 117 4.09 -16.05 -10.22
CA TYR A 117 3.31 -14.87 -9.91
C TYR A 117 1.85 -15.06 -10.32
N GLY A 118 0.97 -14.30 -9.73
CA GLY A 118 -0.46 -14.35 -10.05
C GLY A 118 -1.24 -13.32 -9.28
N THR A 119 -2.52 -13.22 -9.59
CA THR A 119 -3.45 -12.31 -8.91
C THR A 119 -4.08 -13.05 -7.73
N PRO A 120 -3.99 -12.50 -6.50
CA PRO A 120 -4.58 -13.14 -5.33
C PRO A 120 -6.11 -13.04 -5.40
N ALA A 121 -6.80 -14.06 -4.87
CA ALA A 121 -8.25 -14.07 -4.82
C ALA A 121 -8.77 -13.17 -3.69
N VAL A 122 -9.82 -12.41 -3.99
CA VAL A 122 -10.53 -11.60 -2.98
C VAL A 122 -11.06 -12.48 -1.86
N GLY A 123 -10.87 -12.04 -0.62
CA GLY A 123 -11.26 -12.76 0.59
C GLY A 123 -10.17 -13.71 1.12
N ASN A 124 -9.13 -14.02 0.36
CA ASN A 124 -8.01 -14.79 0.87
C ASN A 124 -7.19 -13.96 1.86
N SER A 125 -6.75 -14.62 2.93
CA SER A 125 -5.88 -14.03 3.94
C SER A 125 -4.55 -14.76 3.99
N TYR A 126 -3.50 -14.01 4.29
CA TYR A 126 -2.12 -14.48 4.34
C TYR A 126 -1.45 -13.98 5.61
N SER A 127 -0.58 -14.80 6.18
CA SER A 127 0.19 -14.44 7.36
C SER A 127 1.44 -13.63 7.00
N LEU A 128 1.75 -12.64 7.82
CA LEU A 128 3.00 -11.88 7.77
C LEU A 128 3.55 -11.80 9.21
N GLY A 129 4.37 -12.76 9.61
CA GLY A 129 4.68 -12.94 11.03
C GLY A 129 3.41 -13.18 11.85
N ASN A 130 3.21 -12.42 12.91
CA ASN A 130 1.97 -12.46 13.72
C ASN A 130 0.86 -11.55 13.15
N ALA A 131 1.15 -10.75 12.14
CA ALA A 131 0.15 -9.99 11.40
C ALA A 131 -0.46 -10.85 10.28
N GLN A 132 -1.55 -10.37 9.72
CA GLN A 132 -2.18 -10.97 8.55
C GLN A 132 -2.72 -9.88 7.63
N PHE A 133 -2.88 -10.21 6.35
CA PHE A 133 -3.58 -9.33 5.42
C PHE A 133 -4.61 -10.09 4.60
N THR A 134 -5.70 -9.41 4.27
CA THR A 134 -6.81 -9.96 3.50
C THR A 134 -6.95 -9.18 2.21
N ILE A 135 -7.10 -9.89 1.10
CA ILE A 135 -7.26 -9.30 -0.23
C ILE A 135 -8.71 -8.80 -0.40
N LEU A 136 -8.85 -7.56 -0.84
CA LEU A 136 -10.13 -6.88 -1.04
C LEU A 136 -10.45 -6.60 -2.52
N ALA A 137 -9.43 -6.54 -3.36
CA ALA A 137 -9.53 -6.24 -4.80
C ALA A 137 -8.35 -6.88 -5.56
N PRO A 138 -8.44 -7.04 -6.90
CA PRO A 138 -9.51 -6.58 -7.78
C PRO A 138 -10.73 -7.50 -7.75
N ASN A 139 -11.93 -6.91 -7.92
CA ASN A 139 -13.20 -7.66 -7.90
C ASN A 139 -13.74 -7.95 -9.29
N ASP A 140 -13.14 -7.39 -10.33
CA ASP A 140 -13.55 -7.56 -11.71
C ASP A 140 -12.34 -7.42 -12.66
N VAL A 141 -12.58 -7.54 -13.93
CA VAL A 141 -11.65 -7.17 -15.01
C VAL A 141 -12.03 -5.78 -15.49
N TYR A 142 -11.16 -4.82 -15.28
CA TYR A 142 -11.39 -3.42 -15.57
C TYR A 142 -10.75 -2.99 -16.90
N GLU A 143 -11.31 -1.97 -17.52
CA GLU A 143 -10.74 -1.36 -18.73
C GLU A 143 -9.54 -0.44 -18.42
N ALA A 144 -9.51 0.12 -17.21
CA ALA A 144 -8.45 1.01 -16.75
C ALA A 144 -7.54 0.32 -15.72
N PRO A 145 -6.20 0.48 -15.82
CA PRO A 145 -5.26 -0.21 -14.95
C PRO A 145 -5.42 0.18 -13.46
N ASN A 146 -5.77 1.43 -13.17
CA ASN A 146 -5.95 1.90 -11.80
C ASN A 146 -7.00 1.08 -11.04
N ASN A 147 -8.13 0.81 -11.66
CA ASN A 147 -9.23 0.03 -11.05
C ASN A 147 -8.88 -1.45 -10.86
N ALA A 148 -7.88 -1.95 -11.57
CA ALA A 148 -7.36 -3.30 -11.37
C ALA A 148 -6.35 -3.40 -10.21
N SER A 149 -6.20 -2.36 -9.40
CA SER A 149 -5.30 -2.35 -8.25
C SER A 149 -5.64 -3.45 -7.26
N ILE A 150 -4.61 -4.16 -6.79
CA ILE A 150 -4.75 -5.04 -5.63
C ILE A 150 -4.96 -4.15 -4.41
N ALA A 151 -6.05 -4.38 -3.70
CA ALA A 151 -6.32 -3.75 -2.41
C ALA A 151 -6.26 -4.78 -1.30
N LEU A 152 -5.78 -4.39 -0.13
CA LEU A 152 -5.65 -5.27 1.02
C LEU A 152 -5.86 -4.55 2.34
N LEU A 153 -6.33 -5.29 3.32
CA LEU A 153 -6.42 -4.88 4.71
C LEU A 153 -5.40 -5.65 5.53
N LEU A 154 -4.42 -4.93 6.07
CA LEU A 154 -3.37 -5.45 6.95
C LEU A 154 -3.81 -5.29 8.40
N GLN A 155 -3.68 -6.33 9.21
CA GLN A 155 -4.07 -6.33 10.61
C GLN A 155 -2.96 -6.88 11.50
N ASN A 156 -2.62 -6.11 12.54
CA ASN A 156 -1.76 -6.53 13.64
C ASN A 156 -2.49 -6.30 14.96
N GLY A 157 -2.94 -7.37 15.61
CA GLY A 157 -3.81 -7.25 16.76
C GLY A 157 -5.08 -6.46 16.44
N ASP A 158 -5.30 -5.36 17.16
CA ASP A 158 -6.44 -4.47 16.94
C ASP A 158 -6.18 -3.39 15.88
N ASN A 159 -4.92 -3.21 15.46
CA ASN A 159 -4.56 -2.18 14.50
C ASN A 159 -4.74 -2.64 13.06
N ARG A 160 -5.33 -1.78 12.23
CA ARG A 160 -5.71 -2.07 10.84
C ARG A 160 -5.23 -0.98 9.90
N PHE A 161 -4.65 -1.41 8.77
CA PHE A 161 -4.11 -0.56 7.72
C PHE A 161 -4.75 -0.94 6.39
N LEU A 162 -5.31 0.02 5.67
CA LEU A 162 -5.91 -0.21 4.36
C LEU A 162 -5.05 0.37 3.25
N PHE A 163 -4.80 -0.47 2.24
CA PHE A 163 -4.09 -0.13 1.01
C PHE A 163 -4.98 -0.42 -0.18
N SER A 164 -5.12 0.52 -1.10
CA SER A 164 -5.98 0.38 -2.28
C SER A 164 -5.28 0.72 -3.61
N GLY A 165 -3.96 0.92 -3.58
CA GLY A 165 -3.20 1.34 -4.77
C GLY A 165 -3.81 2.60 -5.38
N ASP A 166 -4.06 2.58 -6.67
CA ASP A 166 -4.70 3.67 -7.40
C ASP A 166 -6.17 3.40 -7.74
N ALA A 167 -6.81 2.49 -7.01
CA ALA A 167 -8.23 2.21 -7.20
C ALA A 167 -9.06 3.50 -7.19
N GLU A 168 -9.90 3.66 -8.20
CA GLU A 168 -10.81 4.78 -8.36
C GLU A 168 -12.21 4.41 -7.90
N GLU A 169 -13.17 5.33 -8.01
CA GLU A 169 -14.51 5.21 -7.45
C GLU A 169 -15.23 3.91 -7.87
N GLU A 170 -15.04 3.44 -9.12
CA GLU A 170 -15.61 2.18 -9.60
C GLU A 170 -15.10 0.98 -8.78
N ALA A 171 -13.79 0.83 -8.66
CA ALA A 171 -13.18 -0.25 -7.89
C ALA A 171 -13.48 -0.14 -6.38
N GLU A 172 -13.50 1.08 -5.85
CA GLU A 172 -13.89 1.34 -4.46
C GLU A 172 -15.32 0.89 -4.18
N SER A 173 -16.25 1.15 -5.12
CA SER A 173 -17.64 0.69 -5.04
C SER A 173 -17.73 -0.83 -5.02
N ASP A 174 -16.96 -1.51 -5.86
CA ASP A 174 -16.92 -2.98 -5.90
C ASP A 174 -16.35 -3.57 -4.62
N ILE A 175 -15.31 -2.96 -4.04
CA ILE A 175 -14.78 -3.34 -2.73
C ILE A 175 -15.87 -3.26 -1.66
N LEU A 176 -16.67 -2.19 -1.63
CA LEU A 176 -17.74 -2.03 -0.66
C LEU A 176 -18.85 -3.07 -0.86
N GLN A 177 -19.10 -3.50 -2.10
CA GLN A 177 -20.15 -4.46 -2.42
C GLN A 177 -19.78 -5.91 -2.07
N ASN A 178 -18.49 -6.24 -1.96
CA ASN A 178 -18.06 -7.62 -1.67
C ASN A 178 -18.32 -8.05 -0.22
N GLY A 179 -18.68 -7.12 0.67
CA GLY A 179 -19.12 -7.41 2.04
C GLY A 179 -17.98 -7.58 3.06
N PHE A 180 -16.71 -7.49 2.66
CA PHE A 180 -15.61 -7.49 3.61
C PHE A 180 -15.47 -6.13 4.31
N SER A 181 -15.03 -6.16 5.58
CA SER A 181 -14.76 -4.92 6.31
C SER A 181 -13.57 -4.19 5.70
N VAL A 182 -13.73 -2.89 5.50
CA VAL A 182 -12.67 -1.96 5.07
C VAL A 182 -12.28 -0.99 6.19
N SER A 183 -12.92 -1.09 7.36
CA SER A 183 -12.62 -0.22 8.51
C SER A 183 -11.16 -0.35 8.89
N ALA A 184 -10.45 0.77 9.01
CA ALA A 184 -9.03 0.80 9.30
C ALA A 184 -8.65 2.04 10.11
N ASP A 185 -7.61 1.92 10.95
CA ASP A 185 -7.03 3.05 11.69
C ASP A 185 -6.21 3.95 10.77
N VAL A 186 -5.50 3.34 9.82
CA VAL A 186 -4.63 4.00 8.86
C VAL A 186 -5.06 3.67 7.45
N TYR A 187 -5.21 4.68 6.63
CA TYR A 187 -5.51 4.56 5.20
C TYR A 187 -4.38 5.18 4.37
N GLN A 188 -3.74 4.37 3.53
CA GLN A 188 -2.93 4.94 2.46
C GLN A 188 -3.85 5.48 1.39
N VAL A 189 -3.84 6.80 1.23
CA VAL A 189 -4.76 7.51 0.35
C VAL A 189 -4.58 7.08 -1.09
N GLY A 190 -5.65 6.59 -1.69
CA GLY A 190 -5.61 6.04 -3.05
C GLY A 190 -5.16 7.08 -4.08
N HIS A 191 -4.40 6.61 -5.07
CA HIS A 191 -4.00 7.39 -6.24
C HIS A 191 -3.34 8.72 -5.88
N HIS A 192 -2.43 8.69 -4.89
CA HIS A 192 -1.63 9.86 -4.45
C HIS A 192 -2.47 11.07 -4.01
N GLY A 193 -3.70 10.85 -3.56
CA GLY A 193 -4.64 11.91 -3.21
C GLY A 193 -5.40 12.49 -4.39
N SER A 194 -5.50 11.76 -5.50
CA SER A 194 -6.33 12.16 -6.65
C SER A 194 -7.80 12.27 -6.25
N ARG A 195 -8.48 13.25 -6.87
CA ARG A 195 -9.94 13.44 -6.73
C ARG A 195 -10.79 12.33 -7.35
N THR A 196 -10.18 11.44 -8.16
CA THR A 196 -10.85 10.29 -8.78
C THR A 196 -10.97 9.09 -7.86
N SER A 197 -10.24 9.12 -6.75
CA SER A 197 -10.21 8.10 -5.70
C SER A 197 -10.69 8.67 -4.37
N SER A 198 -10.74 7.84 -3.33
CA SER A 198 -11.17 8.26 -1.98
C SER A 198 -12.57 8.87 -1.99
N SER A 199 -13.51 8.16 -2.61
CA SER A 199 -14.91 8.57 -2.64
C SER A 199 -15.47 8.74 -1.23
N LYS A 200 -16.48 9.58 -1.08
CA LYS A 200 -17.11 9.82 0.21
C LYS A 200 -17.65 8.53 0.84
N ALA A 201 -18.26 7.66 0.03
CA ALA A 201 -18.76 6.38 0.49
C ALA A 201 -17.63 5.48 1.00
N PHE A 202 -16.52 5.41 0.28
CA PHE A 202 -15.34 4.63 0.66
C PHE A 202 -14.70 5.18 1.95
N LEU A 203 -14.43 6.48 2.02
CA LEU A 203 -13.87 7.11 3.21
C LEU A 203 -14.75 6.96 4.44
N ASN A 204 -16.07 7.05 4.30
CA ASN A 204 -17.00 6.82 5.40
C ASN A 204 -16.96 5.38 5.89
N ALA A 205 -16.80 4.41 5.00
CA ALA A 205 -16.68 2.99 5.37
C ALA A 205 -15.34 2.67 6.04
N VAL A 206 -14.25 3.25 5.55
CA VAL A 206 -12.91 3.10 6.15
C VAL A 206 -12.83 3.81 7.50
N ASN A 207 -13.34 5.01 7.58
CA ASN A 207 -13.36 5.86 8.78
C ASN A 207 -12.00 5.93 9.50
N PRO A 208 -10.91 6.33 8.82
CA PRO A 208 -9.57 6.28 9.37
C PRO A 208 -9.34 7.37 10.41
N ILE A 209 -8.44 7.09 11.36
CA ILE A 209 -7.88 8.10 12.27
C ILE A 209 -6.78 8.88 11.55
N TRP A 210 -5.95 8.14 10.80
CA TRP A 210 -4.81 8.68 10.07
C TRP A 210 -4.87 8.30 8.60
N ALA A 211 -4.38 9.18 7.76
CA ALA A 211 -4.19 8.94 6.33
C ALA A 211 -2.76 9.30 5.92
N VAL A 212 -2.18 8.53 5.02
CA VAL A 212 -0.85 8.79 4.47
C VAL A 212 -0.96 9.01 2.98
N ILE A 213 -0.44 10.13 2.49
CA ILE A 213 -0.40 10.48 1.07
C ILE A 213 1.04 10.34 0.57
N SER A 214 1.23 9.48 -0.43
CA SER A 214 2.51 9.31 -1.13
C SER A 214 2.46 10.10 -2.44
N CYS A 215 3.19 11.18 -2.52
CA CYS A 215 3.28 12.02 -3.73
C CYS A 215 4.57 12.85 -3.71
N ALA A 216 4.95 13.41 -4.86
CA ALA A 216 6.06 14.34 -4.97
C ALA A 216 5.60 15.79 -4.82
N GLU A 217 6.46 16.62 -4.27
CA GLU A 217 6.30 18.07 -4.37
C GLU A 217 6.35 18.50 -5.84
N GLY A 218 5.42 19.36 -6.25
CA GLY A 218 5.40 19.92 -7.60
C GLY A 218 5.15 18.88 -8.71
N ASN A 219 4.45 17.76 -8.40
CA ASN A 219 4.15 16.74 -9.39
C ASN A 219 3.25 17.27 -10.52
N ALA A 220 3.36 16.64 -11.69
CA ALA A 220 2.63 17.08 -12.89
C ALA A 220 1.11 16.95 -12.80
N TYR A 221 0.60 16.18 -11.84
CA TYR A 221 -0.84 15.89 -11.69
C TYR A 221 -1.54 16.86 -10.73
N GLY A 222 -0.78 17.60 -9.94
CA GLY A 222 -1.33 18.47 -8.88
C GLY A 222 -1.82 17.69 -7.66
N HIS A 223 -1.30 16.47 -7.44
CA HIS A 223 -1.61 15.69 -6.25
C HIS A 223 -0.91 16.25 -4.99
N PRO A 224 -1.55 16.17 -3.82
CA PRO A 224 -2.94 15.77 -3.60
C PRO A 224 -3.92 16.86 -4.00
N HIS A 225 -5.06 16.46 -4.54
CA HIS A 225 -6.10 17.41 -4.94
C HIS A 225 -6.86 18.01 -3.73
N ALA A 226 -7.28 19.27 -3.86
CA ALA A 226 -8.02 19.96 -2.81
C ALA A 226 -9.29 19.23 -2.37
N LYS A 227 -10.01 18.60 -3.31
CA LYS A 227 -11.23 17.83 -3.01
C LYS A 227 -10.95 16.72 -1.99
N THR A 228 -9.88 15.96 -2.19
CA THR A 228 -9.48 14.85 -1.30
C THR A 228 -9.06 15.39 0.07
N LEU A 229 -8.20 16.40 0.10
CA LEU A 229 -7.75 17.04 1.35
C LEU A 229 -8.91 17.63 2.14
N ASN A 230 -9.83 18.32 1.49
CA ASN A 230 -10.99 18.92 2.14
C ASN A 230 -11.92 17.87 2.74
N THR A 231 -12.08 16.72 2.10
CA THR A 231 -12.89 15.62 2.63
C THR A 231 -12.23 15.03 3.88
N LEU A 232 -10.93 14.73 3.82
CA LEU A 232 -10.19 14.21 4.99
C LEU A 232 -10.20 15.21 6.16
N ARG A 233 -10.03 16.48 5.87
CA ARG A 233 -10.06 17.54 6.89
C ARG A 233 -11.41 17.64 7.59
N ARG A 234 -12.50 17.62 6.83
CA ARG A 234 -13.87 17.64 7.39
C ARG A 234 -14.19 16.43 8.24
N MET A 235 -13.58 15.27 7.93
CA MET A 235 -13.72 14.06 8.74
C MET A 235 -12.84 14.06 9.99
N GLY A 236 -11.97 15.06 10.17
CA GLY A 236 -11.05 15.13 11.28
C GLY A 236 -9.87 14.15 11.20
N VAL A 237 -9.59 13.63 10.02
CA VAL A 237 -8.47 12.71 9.77
C VAL A 237 -7.15 13.45 9.86
N LYS A 238 -6.18 12.86 10.57
CA LYS A 238 -4.81 13.36 10.65
C LYS A 238 -4.02 12.84 9.46
N VAL A 239 -3.37 13.74 8.72
CA VAL A 239 -2.71 13.43 7.46
C VAL A 239 -1.20 13.52 7.57
N PHE A 240 -0.50 12.51 7.06
CA PHE A 240 0.94 12.51 6.80
C PHE A 240 1.18 12.56 5.29
N ARG A 241 2.28 13.19 4.85
CA ARG A 241 2.57 13.42 3.44
C ARG A 241 4.04 13.23 3.15
N THR A 242 4.38 12.40 2.17
CA THR A 242 5.79 12.18 1.81
C THR A 242 6.42 13.38 1.12
N ASP A 243 5.66 14.20 0.39
CA ASP A 243 6.14 15.41 -0.28
C ASP A 243 6.59 16.51 0.71
N GLU A 244 6.08 16.51 1.93
CA GLU A 244 6.44 17.48 2.97
C GLU A 244 7.36 16.91 4.04
N GLN A 245 7.27 15.60 4.32
CA GLN A 245 7.83 15.00 5.53
C GLN A 245 8.85 13.89 5.25
N GLY A 246 9.08 13.54 3.98
CA GLY A 246 9.91 12.39 3.61
C GLY A 246 9.24 11.05 3.93
N SER A 247 10.01 10.01 4.16
CA SER A 247 9.45 8.69 4.49
C SER A 247 8.74 8.71 5.85
N ILE A 248 7.51 8.21 5.87
CA ILE A 248 6.64 8.14 7.05
C ILE A 248 6.67 6.73 7.59
N VAL A 249 6.87 6.58 8.89
CA VAL A 249 6.93 5.28 9.56
C VAL A 249 5.89 5.22 10.68
N ALA A 250 4.98 4.24 10.57
CA ALA A 250 4.06 3.86 11.63
C ALA A 250 4.59 2.61 12.34
N GLN A 251 4.51 2.61 13.66
CA GLN A 251 4.81 1.44 14.48
C GLN A 251 3.55 1.00 15.22
N SER A 252 3.20 -0.28 15.11
CA SER A 252 2.06 -0.91 15.79
C SER A 252 2.56 -1.96 16.76
N ASP A 253 2.09 -1.90 17.99
CA ASP A 253 2.27 -2.97 18.98
C ASP A 253 1.06 -3.92 19.05
N GLY A 254 0.09 -3.72 18.17
CA GLY A 254 -1.17 -4.46 18.12
C GLY A 254 -2.32 -3.78 18.87
N LYS A 255 -2.06 -2.70 19.60
CA LYS A 255 -3.06 -1.87 20.27
C LYS A 255 -2.92 -0.40 19.94
N GLU A 256 -1.70 0.10 19.97
CA GLU A 256 -1.37 1.50 19.71
C GLU A 256 -0.51 1.63 18.47
N ILE A 257 -0.67 2.76 17.78
CA ILE A 257 0.13 3.15 16.62
C ILE A 257 0.87 4.43 16.95
N THR A 258 2.19 4.41 16.81
CA THR A 258 3.04 5.59 16.97
C THR A 258 3.73 5.92 15.63
N TRP A 259 4.19 7.15 15.48
CA TRP A 259 4.70 7.69 14.24
C TRP A 259 6.08 8.32 14.41
N ASN A 260 6.87 8.33 13.34
CA ASN A 260 8.21 8.96 13.33
C ASN A 260 8.15 10.51 13.25
N CYS A 261 6.99 11.08 13.00
CA CYS A 261 6.78 12.53 12.93
C CYS A 261 5.35 12.89 13.33
N ALA A 262 5.10 14.18 13.53
CA ALA A 262 3.74 14.69 13.72
C ALA A 262 2.99 14.78 12.38
N PRO A 263 1.64 14.72 12.38
CA PRO A 263 0.86 14.94 11.18
C PRO A 263 1.14 16.31 10.53
N SER A 264 0.99 16.36 9.21
CA SER A 264 0.99 17.63 8.47
C SER A 264 -0.27 18.43 8.80
N GLU A 265 -0.11 19.72 8.98
CA GLU A 265 -1.22 20.65 9.25
C GLU A 265 -1.40 21.69 8.14
N THR A 266 -0.68 21.56 7.04
CA THR A 266 -0.67 22.57 5.97
C THR A 266 -1.97 22.56 5.14
N TRP A 267 -2.55 21.40 4.92
CA TRP A 267 -3.71 21.18 4.04
C TRP A 267 -3.53 21.77 2.64
N LYS A 268 -2.30 21.95 2.23
CA LYS A 268 -1.94 22.56 0.95
C LYS A 268 -2.13 21.56 -0.19
N ALA A 269 -3.02 21.86 -1.12
CA ALA A 269 -3.17 21.06 -2.34
C ALA A 269 -1.93 21.17 -3.23
N GLY A 270 -1.66 20.12 -3.99
CA GLY A 270 -0.65 20.17 -5.04
C GLY A 270 -1.05 21.14 -6.15
N GLU A 271 -0.05 21.72 -6.79
CA GLU A 271 -0.24 22.56 -7.98
C GLU A 271 0.38 21.82 -9.15
N ALA A 272 -0.42 21.51 -10.18
CA ALA A 272 0.09 20.89 -11.38
C ALA A 272 1.14 21.81 -12.03
N THR A 273 2.39 21.36 -12.09
CA THR A 273 3.42 22.06 -12.85
C THR A 273 3.15 21.78 -14.32
N GLY A 274 2.48 22.74 -15.00
CA GLY A 274 2.28 22.70 -16.43
C GLY A 274 3.64 22.66 -17.12
N LYS A 275 4.06 21.50 -17.57
CA LYS A 275 4.99 21.44 -18.68
C LYS A 275 4.15 21.69 -19.93
N GLN A 276 4.29 22.89 -20.50
CA GLN A 276 3.92 23.17 -21.87
C GLN A 276 4.69 22.26 -22.83
#